data_a22cbf5fa12658bebb73def6b18bc52e
#
_entry.id   a22cbf5fa12658bebb73def6b18bc52e
#
_cell.length_a   1.000
_cell.length_b   1.000
_cell.length_c   1.000
_cell.angle_alpha   90.00
_cell.angle_beta   90.00
_cell.angle_gamma   90.00
#
_symmetry.space_group_name_H-M   'P 1'
#
loop_
_entity.id
_entity.type
_entity.pdbx_description
1 polymer ?
#
loop_
_entity_poly.entity_id
_entity_poly.type
_entity_poly.pdbx_seq_one_letter_code
_entity_poly.pdbx_strand_id
1 'polypeptide(L)'
;MNVAAFIEYLNKTKGLQIDASYYAKIEKWRQWWQGYVPSVHNIKITREDGEHKRRRASLRMPKRVCEDWANLLLNDKTTFQIGDAKSAAYLLGSDEQQTGGLLRQLHFWENANKLVEQAYWSGTGAFVLSVEGLTVDAAGNALPSPQGRIQLDYDPACCILPISVERGVVTEAAFVSECVMGGKPAVYLQTHTCKGGERTITNEWFEVMDDVSGTPKFAKAKTPPGMVEHITVTGAPAWFSLFSPAVAKNIDGGMGLGMSVFSEALDAAQMADYAFDNYRQDLRLGGKKIFYDRSMCKKWVDKDGVEHAVPPDAVHRQIFYELPAPEGSIDQPAAWREYNPDLRTEDNHRAVQDALDMMSFKCGLGCHRYSFELGKVATATEYTGSRQDLVQNANKNQIPIETALIGILRAILWAAKNLLVADVDPDTSISVNWDDSYIVSEQERTAQLREDALAGLVPRCRYLSARYGLSEDEAHQWAAEAKADSQTDEQLTFGGA
;
A
#
# COMPACT_ATOMS: atom_id res chain seq x y z
N MET A 1 -15.69 8.40 -8.04
CA MET A 1 -16.09 8.46 -9.49
C MET A 1 -16.33 7.07 -10.05
N ASN A 2 -17.29 6.88 -10.94
CA ASN A 2 -17.39 5.66 -11.73
C ASN A 2 -16.45 5.79 -12.95
N VAL A 3 -15.20 5.34 -12.79
CA VAL A 3 -14.16 5.44 -13.84
C VAL A 3 -14.59 4.71 -15.13
N ALA A 4 -15.28 3.57 -15.01
CA ALA A 4 -15.77 2.82 -16.18
C ALA A 4 -16.73 3.64 -17.04
N ALA A 5 -17.67 4.36 -16.41
CA ALA A 5 -18.59 5.25 -17.15
C ALA A 5 -17.84 6.42 -17.82
N PHE A 6 -16.81 6.95 -17.20
CA PHE A 6 -15.98 7.99 -17.82
C PHE A 6 -15.16 7.45 -18.99
N ILE A 7 -14.63 6.23 -18.90
CA ILE A 7 -13.93 5.56 -19.99
C ILE A 7 -14.87 5.34 -21.19
N GLU A 8 -16.09 4.88 -20.94
CA GLU A 8 -17.10 4.72 -22.01
C GLU A 8 -17.40 6.05 -22.70
N TYR A 9 -17.51 7.14 -21.92
CA TYR A 9 -17.66 8.49 -22.45
C TYR A 9 -16.46 8.89 -23.33
N LEU A 10 -15.21 8.67 -22.88
CA LEU A 10 -13.99 8.98 -23.62
C LEU A 10 -13.88 8.14 -24.90
N ASN A 11 -14.17 6.84 -24.83
CA ASN A 11 -14.16 5.96 -25.98
C ASN A 11 -15.16 6.45 -27.06
N LYS A 12 -16.35 6.89 -26.65
CA LYS A 12 -17.38 7.39 -27.56
C LYS A 12 -17.04 8.78 -28.14
N THR A 13 -16.50 9.69 -27.33
CA THR A 13 -16.30 11.08 -27.75
C THR A 13 -14.93 11.35 -28.37
N LYS A 14 -13.90 10.62 -27.93
CA LYS A 14 -12.51 10.79 -28.41
C LYS A 14 -12.00 9.63 -29.25
N GLY A 15 -12.80 8.56 -29.42
CA GLY A 15 -12.39 7.39 -30.18
C GLY A 15 -11.28 6.57 -29.51
N LEU A 16 -11.09 6.71 -28.20
CA LEU A 16 -10.14 5.89 -27.46
C LEU A 16 -10.65 4.45 -27.39
N GLN A 17 -9.75 3.47 -27.27
CA GLN A 17 -10.10 2.05 -27.19
C GLN A 17 -9.66 1.47 -25.85
N ILE A 18 -10.06 2.11 -24.75
CA ILE A 18 -9.69 1.69 -23.42
C ILE A 18 -10.67 0.61 -22.95
N ASP A 19 -10.14 -0.49 -22.43
CA ASP A 19 -10.95 -1.60 -21.94
C ASP A 19 -11.56 -1.27 -20.56
N ALA A 20 -12.80 -0.77 -20.57
CA ALA A 20 -13.55 -0.45 -19.36
C ALA A 20 -13.79 -1.67 -18.45
N SER A 21 -13.83 -2.90 -19.02
CA SER A 21 -14.08 -4.12 -18.25
C SER A 21 -12.95 -4.46 -17.27
N TYR A 22 -11.72 -4.07 -17.60
CA TYR A 22 -10.58 -4.29 -16.71
C TYR A 22 -10.68 -3.46 -15.42
N TYR A 23 -11.27 -2.27 -15.47
CA TYR A 23 -11.46 -1.40 -14.30
C TYR A 23 -12.47 -1.98 -13.30
N ALA A 24 -13.38 -2.86 -13.76
CA ALA A 24 -14.23 -3.62 -12.85
C ALA A 24 -13.42 -4.63 -12.00
N LYS A 25 -12.33 -5.20 -12.54
CA LYS A 25 -11.41 -6.06 -11.79
C LYS A 25 -10.62 -5.23 -10.76
N ILE A 26 -10.13 -4.05 -11.16
CA ILE A 26 -9.43 -3.11 -10.25
C ILE A 26 -10.37 -2.70 -9.11
N GLU A 27 -11.64 -2.40 -9.38
CA GLU A 27 -12.63 -2.06 -8.36
C GLU A 27 -12.89 -3.23 -7.39
N LYS A 28 -12.90 -4.48 -7.89
CA LYS A 28 -12.97 -5.66 -7.02
C LYS A 28 -11.75 -5.76 -6.10
N TRP A 29 -10.54 -5.53 -6.60
CA TRP A 29 -9.34 -5.49 -5.76
C TRP A 29 -9.39 -4.35 -4.74
N ARG A 30 -9.90 -3.18 -5.13
CA ARG A 30 -10.12 -2.06 -4.22
C ARG A 30 -11.03 -2.43 -3.05
N GLN A 31 -12.15 -3.11 -3.31
CA GLN A 31 -13.08 -3.56 -2.27
C GLN A 31 -12.38 -4.52 -1.28
N TRP A 32 -11.56 -5.45 -1.78
CA TRP A 32 -10.77 -6.33 -0.93
C TRP A 32 -9.72 -5.58 -0.10
N TRP A 33 -9.02 -4.63 -0.70
CA TRP A 33 -8.07 -3.77 0.01
C TRP A 33 -8.76 -2.92 1.08
N GLN A 34 -9.93 -2.38 0.81
CA GLN A 34 -10.76 -1.66 1.79
C GLN A 34 -11.33 -2.58 2.89
N GLY A 35 -11.31 -3.90 2.72
CA GLY A 35 -11.82 -4.89 3.66
C GLY A 35 -13.33 -4.97 3.70
N TYR A 36 -13.99 -4.68 2.57
CA TYR A 36 -15.42 -4.83 2.44
C TYR A 36 -15.83 -5.18 1.00
N VAL A 37 -16.16 -6.44 0.78
CA VAL A 37 -16.71 -6.96 -0.47
C VAL A 37 -18.16 -7.34 -0.22
N PRO A 38 -19.17 -6.66 -0.79
CA PRO A 38 -20.58 -6.87 -0.48
C PRO A 38 -21.05 -8.32 -0.62
N SER A 39 -20.60 -9.03 -1.66
CA SER A 39 -20.95 -10.43 -1.92
C SER A 39 -20.40 -11.41 -0.89
N VAL A 40 -19.33 -11.06 -0.19
CA VAL A 40 -18.64 -11.91 0.79
C VAL A 40 -19.02 -11.53 2.21
N HIS A 41 -19.13 -10.22 2.49
CA HIS A 41 -19.27 -9.71 3.85
C HIS A 41 -20.72 -9.49 4.30
N ASN A 42 -21.69 -9.40 3.38
CA ASN A 42 -23.09 -9.29 3.75
C ASN A 42 -23.72 -10.68 3.90
N ILE A 43 -24.07 -11.02 5.12
CA ILE A 43 -24.77 -12.28 5.44
C ILE A 43 -26.25 -11.95 5.69
N LYS A 44 -27.13 -12.61 4.96
CA LYS A 44 -28.55 -12.60 5.24
C LYS A 44 -28.86 -13.68 6.28
N ILE A 45 -29.56 -13.30 7.32
CA ILE A 45 -30.02 -14.18 8.38
C ILE A 45 -31.53 -14.08 8.41
N THR A 46 -32.24 -15.18 8.13
CA THR A 46 -33.70 -15.26 8.26
C THR A 46 -34.03 -15.58 9.71
N ARG A 47 -34.85 -14.77 10.36
CA ARG A 47 -35.39 -14.97 11.70
C ARG A 47 -36.91 -14.95 11.62
N GLU A 48 -37.58 -15.26 12.74
CA GLU A 48 -39.05 -15.24 12.85
C GLU A 48 -39.66 -13.85 12.55
N ASP A 49 -38.91 -12.79 12.86
CA ASP A 49 -39.27 -11.40 12.64
C ASP A 49 -38.84 -10.84 11.26
N GLY A 50 -38.24 -11.68 10.39
CA GLY A 50 -37.88 -11.31 9.03
C GLY A 50 -36.40 -11.53 8.66
N GLU A 51 -36.00 -10.93 7.52
CA GLU A 51 -34.61 -10.97 7.06
C GLU A 51 -33.75 -9.91 7.77
N HIS A 52 -32.72 -10.37 8.46
CA HIS A 52 -31.70 -9.51 9.05
C HIS A 52 -30.39 -9.58 8.24
N LYS A 53 -29.67 -8.46 8.19
CA LYS A 53 -28.35 -8.39 7.58
C LYS A 53 -27.29 -8.35 8.67
N ARG A 54 -26.30 -9.20 8.58
CA ARG A 54 -25.11 -9.18 9.43
C ARG A 54 -23.88 -8.94 8.57
N ARG A 55 -23.00 -8.05 9.02
CA ARG A 55 -21.69 -7.88 8.39
C ARG A 55 -20.70 -8.90 8.98
N ARG A 56 -20.03 -9.68 8.10
CA ARG A 56 -18.89 -10.52 8.46
C ARG A 56 -17.72 -9.64 8.87
N ALA A 57 -16.98 -10.06 9.88
CA ALA A 57 -15.73 -9.40 10.25
C ALA A 57 -14.64 -9.72 9.22
N SER A 58 -13.76 -8.77 8.97
CA SER A 58 -12.62 -8.93 8.06
C SER A 58 -11.31 -8.62 8.78
N LEU A 59 -10.29 -9.42 8.54
CA LEU A 59 -8.89 -9.17 8.97
C LEU A 59 -8.20 -8.12 8.10
N ARG A 60 -8.76 -7.78 6.94
CA ARG A 60 -8.19 -6.83 5.98
C ARG A 60 -6.76 -7.18 5.54
N MET A 61 -6.48 -8.46 5.40
CA MET A 61 -5.16 -8.95 5.01
C MET A 61 -4.67 -8.40 3.67
N PRO A 62 -5.52 -8.21 2.63
CA PRO A 62 -5.09 -7.56 1.39
C PRO A 62 -4.44 -6.18 1.59
N LYS A 63 -4.98 -5.35 2.51
CA LYS A 63 -4.37 -4.07 2.86
C LYS A 63 -3.00 -4.27 3.52
N ARG A 64 -2.93 -5.17 4.51
CA ARG A 64 -1.68 -5.46 5.23
C ARG A 64 -0.55 -5.94 4.31
N VAL A 65 -0.88 -6.82 3.36
CA VAL A 65 0.07 -7.31 2.35
C VAL A 65 0.65 -6.15 1.52
N CYS A 66 -0.20 -5.22 1.07
CA CYS A 66 0.26 -4.07 0.27
C CYS A 66 1.12 -3.10 1.10
N GLU A 67 0.76 -2.86 2.37
CA GLU A 67 1.59 -2.06 3.30
C GLU A 67 2.96 -2.70 3.53
N ASP A 68 3.01 -4.03 3.73
CA ASP A 68 4.26 -4.73 3.95
C ASP A 68 5.17 -4.69 2.70
N TRP A 69 4.60 -4.84 1.50
CA TRP A 69 5.35 -4.66 0.26
C TRP A 69 5.87 -3.23 0.09
N ALA A 70 5.06 -2.22 0.38
CA ALA A 70 5.49 -0.82 0.30
C ALA A 70 6.67 -0.54 1.25
N ASN A 71 6.59 -1.03 2.49
CA ASN A 71 7.64 -0.86 3.49
C ASN A 71 8.92 -1.64 3.15
N LEU A 72 8.80 -2.78 2.46
CA LEU A 72 9.97 -3.56 2.01
C LEU A 72 10.69 -2.93 0.82
N LEU A 73 9.94 -2.26 -0.08
CA LEU A 73 10.47 -1.82 -1.37
C LEU A 73 10.85 -0.34 -1.40
N LEU A 74 10.13 0.52 -0.70
CA LEU A 74 10.44 1.95 -0.71
C LEU A 74 10.17 2.56 0.66
N ASN A 75 11.21 2.64 1.46
CA ASN A 75 11.18 3.21 2.80
C ASN A 75 12.17 4.39 2.91
N ASP A 76 12.32 4.94 4.11
CA ASP A 76 13.20 6.07 4.42
C ASP A 76 14.71 5.78 4.29
N LYS A 77 15.09 4.50 4.22
CA LYS A 77 16.48 4.06 4.01
C LYS A 77 16.84 3.91 2.52
N THR A 78 15.83 3.93 1.63
CA THR A 78 16.07 3.93 0.18
C THR A 78 16.64 5.27 -0.23
N THR A 79 17.83 5.28 -0.82
CA THR A 79 18.55 6.49 -1.22
C THR A 79 18.90 6.48 -2.70
N PHE A 80 19.17 7.66 -3.25
CA PHE A 80 19.59 7.82 -4.64
C PHE A 80 21.05 8.25 -4.69
N GLN A 81 21.81 7.65 -5.61
CA GLN A 81 23.13 8.11 -5.95
C GLN A 81 23.10 8.74 -7.34
N ILE A 82 23.53 9.99 -7.45
CA ILE A 82 23.47 10.80 -8.66
C ILE A 82 24.90 11.23 -9.00
N GLY A 83 25.34 10.99 -10.24
CA GLY A 83 26.73 11.19 -10.65
C GLY A 83 27.13 12.66 -10.75
N ASP A 84 26.25 13.55 -11.22
CA ASP A 84 26.50 14.98 -11.28
C ASP A 84 26.17 15.69 -9.96
N ALA A 85 27.16 16.38 -9.39
CA ALA A 85 27.01 17.03 -8.08
C ALA A 85 25.93 18.12 -8.03
N LYS A 86 25.73 18.86 -9.14
CA LYS A 86 24.70 19.90 -9.20
C LYS A 86 23.30 19.31 -9.25
N SER A 87 23.13 18.26 -10.06
CA SER A 87 21.88 17.50 -10.13
C SER A 87 21.57 16.81 -8.81
N ALA A 88 22.58 16.25 -8.12
CA ALA A 88 22.44 15.69 -6.78
C ALA A 88 21.98 16.76 -5.77
N ALA A 89 22.63 17.90 -5.73
CA ALA A 89 22.26 19.02 -4.86
C ALA A 89 20.85 19.54 -5.14
N TYR A 90 20.44 19.59 -6.40
CA TYR A 90 19.09 20.01 -6.81
C TYR A 90 18.00 19.04 -6.31
N LEU A 91 18.21 17.74 -6.50
CA LEU A 91 17.22 16.73 -6.13
C LEU A 91 17.23 16.41 -4.62
N LEU A 92 18.42 16.20 -4.04
CA LEU A 92 18.57 15.71 -2.68
C LEU A 92 18.88 16.80 -1.65
N GLY A 93 19.50 17.91 -2.07
CA GLY A 93 20.04 18.95 -1.21
C GLY A 93 21.55 18.90 -1.14
N SER A 94 22.14 20.01 -0.72
CA SER A 94 23.62 20.19 -0.63
C SER A 94 24.17 19.99 0.79
N ASP A 95 23.29 19.87 1.80
CA ASP A 95 23.64 19.63 3.18
C ASP A 95 23.83 18.11 3.46
N GLU A 96 24.61 17.76 4.47
CA GLU A 96 24.86 16.38 4.88
C GLU A 96 23.56 15.61 5.21
N GLN A 97 22.52 16.33 5.63
CA GLN A 97 21.21 15.78 5.96
C GLN A 97 20.25 15.74 4.77
N GLN A 98 20.65 16.24 3.59
CA GLN A 98 19.83 16.30 2.37
C GLN A 98 18.45 16.93 2.58
N THR A 99 18.39 18.01 3.37
CA THR A 99 17.13 18.64 3.79
C THR A 99 16.59 19.67 2.82
N GLY A 100 17.42 20.25 1.94
CA GLY A 100 17.06 21.33 1.05
C GLY A 100 16.64 20.93 -0.37
N GLY A 101 16.68 19.65 -0.73
CA GLY A 101 16.44 19.18 -2.08
C GLY A 101 14.98 19.17 -2.52
N LEU A 102 14.75 19.16 -3.83
CA LEU A 102 13.42 19.14 -4.45
C LEU A 102 12.58 17.93 -3.96
N LEU A 103 13.18 16.73 -3.87
CA LEU A 103 12.44 15.53 -3.45
C LEU A 103 11.89 15.65 -2.03
N ARG A 104 12.61 16.34 -1.15
CA ARG A 104 12.13 16.61 0.21
C ARG A 104 10.98 17.60 0.22
N GLN A 105 11.08 18.65 -0.60
CA GLN A 105 10.00 19.64 -0.74
C GLN A 105 8.71 19.02 -1.30
N LEU A 106 8.83 18.00 -2.17
CA LEU A 106 7.71 17.25 -2.74
C LEU A 106 7.19 16.14 -1.83
N HIS A 107 7.72 15.96 -0.62
CA HIS A 107 7.40 14.84 0.27
C HIS A 107 7.52 13.47 -0.45
N PHE A 108 8.57 13.32 -1.28
CA PHE A 108 8.69 12.22 -2.22
C PHE A 108 8.63 10.85 -1.55
N TRP A 109 9.44 10.59 -0.52
CA TRP A 109 9.51 9.25 0.11
C TRP A 109 8.18 8.81 0.70
N GLU A 110 7.49 9.73 1.40
CA GLU A 110 6.17 9.46 1.97
C GLU A 110 5.13 9.14 0.89
N ASN A 111 5.07 9.96 -0.15
CA ASN A 111 4.08 9.80 -1.21
C ASN A 111 4.43 8.62 -2.13
N ALA A 112 5.71 8.38 -2.40
CA ALA A 112 6.15 7.24 -3.20
C ALA A 112 5.93 5.90 -2.47
N ASN A 113 6.13 5.81 -1.14
CA ASN A 113 5.76 4.64 -0.36
C ASN A 113 4.25 4.37 -0.45
N LYS A 114 3.41 5.41 -0.28
CA LYS A 114 1.96 5.30 -0.46
C LYS A 114 1.58 4.86 -1.88
N LEU A 115 2.30 5.35 -2.90
CA LEU A 115 2.08 4.93 -4.28
C LEU A 115 2.42 3.45 -4.47
N VAL A 116 3.49 2.94 -3.86
CA VAL A 116 3.80 1.50 -3.91
C VAL A 116 2.66 0.69 -3.30
N GLU A 117 2.14 1.06 -2.12
CA GLU A 117 0.95 0.40 -1.55
C GLU A 117 -0.22 0.42 -2.52
N GLN A 118 -0.48 1.59 -3.14
CA GLN A 118 -1.58 1.77 -4.09
C GLN A 118 -1.38 0.97 -5.38
N ALA A 119 -0.16 0.91 -5.91
CA ALA A 119 0.17 0.10 -7.08
C ALA A 119 -0.01 -1.40 -6.81
N TYR A 120 0.32 -1.84 -5.60
CA TYR A 120 0.24 -3.25 -5.24
C TYR A 120 -1.20 -3.76 -5.07
N TRP A 121 -2.13 -2.93 -4.63
CA TRP A 121 -3.53 -3.35 -4.66
C TRP A 121 -4.19 -3.13 -6.02
N SER A 122 -3.83 -2.08 -6.76
CA SER A 122 -4.50 -1.73 -8.02
C SER A 122 -3.89 -2.41 -9.26
N GLY A 123 -2.65 -2.89 -9.14
CA GLY A 123 -1.88 -3.55 -10.20
C GLY A 123 -0.90 -2.65 -10.93
N THR A 124 -1.01 -1.33 -10.82
CA THR A 124 -0.08 -0.38 -11.47
C THR A 124 -0.08 0.93 -10.70
N GLY A 125 1.08 1.56 -10.58
CA GLY A 125 1.26 2.91 -10.10
C GLY A 125 1.97 3.78 -11.12
N ALA A 126 1.70 5.08 -11.09
CA ALA A 126 2.35 6.06 -11.93
C ALA A 126 2.88 7.25 -11.12
N PHE A 127 4.10 7.64 -11.40
CA PHE A 127 4.59 8.97 -11.12
C PHE A 127 4.26 9.85 -12.32
N VAL A 128 3.64 10.99 -12.11
CA VAL A 128 3.25 11.92 -13.18
C VAL A 128 3.82 13.29 -12.87
N LEU A 129 4.65 13.79 -13.77
CA LEU A 129 5.29 15.10 -13.65
C LEU A 129 4.36 16.19 -14.21
N SER A 130 4.21 17.26 -13.49
CA SER A 130 3.60 18.50 -13.96
C SER A 130 4.46 19.69 -13.58
N VAL A 131 4.32 20.80 -14.33
CA VAL A 131 5.03 22.05 -14.07
C VAL A 131 4.02 23.17 -13.96
N GLU A 132 3.82 23.68 -12.75
CA GLU A 132 2.97 24.83 -12.49
C GLU A 132 3.64 26.14 -12.93
N GLY A 133 2.83 27.10 -13.37
CA GLY A 133 3.35 28.40 -13.81
C GLY A 133 4.12 28.36 -15.13
N LEU A 134 3.95 27.27 -15.90
CA LEU A 134 4.53 27.16 -17.24
C LEU A 134 3.85 28.13 -18.21
N THR A 135 4.64 28.78 -19.05
CA THR A 135 4.15 29.61 -20.14
C THR A 135 4.33 28.90 -21.47
N VAL A 136 3.41 29.13 -22.40
CA VAL A 136 3.46 28.57 -23.76
C VAL A 136 3.39 29.69 -24.80
N ASP A 137 3.95 29.41 -25.98
CA ASP A 137 3.79 30.30 -27.14
C ASP A 137 2.39 30.14 -27.79
N ALA A 138 2.12 30.88 -28.85
CA ALA A 138 0.86 30.82 -29.58
C ALA A 138 0.61 29.47 -30.27
N ALA A 139 1.62 28.63 -30.46
CA ALA A 139 1.54 27.28 -31.03
C ALA A 139 1.40 26.20 -29.93
N GLY A 140 1.46 26.57 -28.65
CA GLY A 140 1.40 25.65 -27.53
C GLY A 140 2.76 25.11 -27.09
N ASN A 141 3.88 25.56 -27.68
CA ASN A 141 5.19 25.08 -27.25
C ASN A 141 5.57 25.69 -25.88
N ALA A 142 6.09 24.85 -25.01
CA ALA A 142 6.55 25.28 -23.70
C ALA A 142 7.72 26.25 -23.80
N LEU A 143 7.63 27.37 -23.08
CA LEU A 143 8.68 28.40 -23.02
C LEU A 143 9.41 28.26 -21.68
N PRO A 144 10.71 28.67 -21.62
CA PRO A 144 11.44 28.75 -20.37
C PRO A 144 10.68 29.63 -19.36
N SER A 145 10.40 29.04 -18.19
CA SER A 145 9.60 29.64 -17.12
C SER A 145 10.33 29.50 -15.78
N PRO A 146 11.36 30.33 -15.48
CA PRO A 146 12.20 30.18 -14.28
C PRO A 146 11.44 30.29 -12.96
N GLN A 147 10.22 30.82 -12.98
CA GLN A 147 9.33 30.92 -11.82
C GLN A 147 8.39 29.71 -11.72
N GLY A 148 8.44 28.80 -12.67
CA GLY A 148 7.67 27.55 -12.65
C GLY A 148 8.07 26.65 -11.48
N ARG A 149 7.16 25.76 -11.09
CA ARG A 149 7.38 24.80 -10.00
C ARG A 149 7.10 23.39 -10.48
N ILE A 150 8.01 22.49 -10.20
CA ILE A 150 7.82 21.06 -10.42
C ILE A 150 6.85 20.53 -9.38
N GLN A 151 5.85 19.77 -9.85
CA GLN A 151 4.92 19.00 -9.05
C GLN A 151 4.95 17.54 -9.49
N LEU A 152 4.65 16.64 -8.59
CA LEU A 152 4.64 15.22 -8.85
C LEU A 152 3.34 14.61 -8.31
N ASP A 153 2.55 14.03 -9.19
CA ASP A 153 1.34 13.30 -8.86
C ASP A 153 1.63 11.79 -8.76
N TYR A 154 0.82 11.08 -7.97
CA TYR A 154 1.01 9.69 -7.59
C TYR A 154 -0.30 8.93 -7.85
N ASP A 155 -0.41 8.31 -9.01
CA ASP A 155 -1.67 7.74 -9.49
C ASP A 155 -1.71 6.22 -9.44
N PRO A 156 -2.72 5.61 -8.77
CA PRO A 156 -2.99 4.18 -8.85
C PRO A 156 -3.65 3.81 -10.19
N ALA A 157 -3.68 2.52 -10.52
CA ALA A 157 -4.21 2.01 -11.80
C ALA A 157 -5.65 2.46 -12.12
N CYS A 158 -6.48 2.72 -11.12
CA CYS A 158 -7.83 3.24 -11.34
C CYS A 158 -7.85 4.67 -11.93
N CYS A 159 -6.74 5.40 -11.84
CA CYS A 159 -6.57 6.74 -12.39
C CYS A 159 -5.78 6.75 -13.70
N ILE A 160 -5.19 5.63 -14.12
CA ILE A 160 -4.32 5.50 -15.28
C ILE A 160 -5.10 4.91 -16.45
N LEU A 161 -5.12 5.60 -17.57
CA LEU A 161 -5.77 5.17 -18.83
C LEU A 161 -4.70 5.00 -19.93
N PRO A 162 -4.14 3.79 -20.14
CA PRO A 162 -3.18 3.56 -21.22
C PRO A 162 -3.84 3.78 -22.58
N ILE A 163 -3.18 4.56 -23.44
CA ILE A 163 -3.66 4.89 -24.80
C ILE A 163 -2.88 4.10 -25.81
N SER A 164 -1.55 4.08 -25.70
CA SER A 164 -0.66 3.37 -26.62
C SER A 164 0.35 2.54 -25.84
N VAL A 165 0.55 1.30 -26.31
CA VAL A 165 1.52 0.37 -25.70
C VAL A 165 2.40 -0.22 -26.81
N GLU A 166 3.70 0.01 -26.72
CA GLU A 166 4.68 -0.50 -27.62
C GLU A 166 5.63 -1.46 -26.92
N ARG A 167 5.72 -2.70 -27.42
CA ARG A 167 6.61 -3.73 -26.84
C ARG A 167 6.44 -3.93 -25.32
N GLY A 168 5.19 -3.82 -24.84
CA GLY A 168 4.87 -3.95 -23.41
C GLY A 168 5.09 -2.70 -22.56
N VAL A 169 5.56 -1.60 -23.15
CA VAL A 169 5.76 -0.32 -22.47
C VAL A 169 4.66 0.66 -22.87
N VAL A 170 4.03 1.30 -21.91
CA VAL A 170 3.04 2.36 -22.15
C VAL A 170 3.78 3.61 -22.64
N THR A 171 3.53 4.01 -23.88
CA THR A 171 4.15 5.19 -24.50
C THR A 171 3.26 6.42 -24.44
N GLU A 172 1.93 6.22 -24.39
CA GLU A 172 0.94 7.28 -24.25
C GLU A 172 -0.11 6.86 -23.21
N ALA A 173 -0.45 7.76 -22.32
CA ALA A 173 -1.43 7.53 -21.27
C ALA A 173 -2.22 8.80 -20.92
N ALA A 174 -3.40 8.61 -20.37
CA ALA A 174 -4.13 9.69 -19.73
C ALA A 174 -4.31 9.39 -18.23
N PHE A 175 -4.31 10.44 -17.43
CA PHE A 175 -4.46 10.39 -15.97
C PHE A 175 -5.72 11.12 -15.57
N VAL A 176 -6.52 10.50 -14.69
CA VAL A 176 -7.85 10.97 -14.32
C VAL A 176 -7.87 11.28 -12.83
N SER A 177 -8.24 12.49 -12.48
CA SER A 177 -8.39 12.90 -11.08
C SER A 177 -9.76 13.51 -10.81
N GLU A 178 -10.34 13.19 -9.67
CA GLU A 178 -11.54 13.87 -9.18
C GLU A 178 -11.17 15.25 -8.65
N CYS A 179 -11.92 16.27 -9.03
CA CYS A 179 -11.72 17.63 -8.57
C CYS A 179 -13.07 18.32 -8.30
N VAL A 180 -13.02 19.53 -7.78
CA VAL A 180 -14.21 20.38 -7.56
C VAL A 180 -14.01 21.69 -8.32
N MET A 181 -14.94 22.01 -9.21
CA MET A 181 -14.95 23.24 -9.96
C MET A 181 -16.21 24.05 -9.64
N GLY A 182 -16.05 25.27 -9.14
CA GLY A 182 -17.20 26.12 -8.79
C GLY A 182 -18.16 25.47 -7.78
N GLY A 183 -17.65 24.64 -6.86
CA GLY A 183 -18.46 23.92 -5.88
C GLY A 183 -19.17 22.67 -6.41
N LYS A 184 -18.92 22.26 -7.67
CA LYS A 184 -19.51 21.07 -8.28
C LYS A 184 -18.44 19.99 -8.50
N PRO A 185 -18.83 18.70 -8.42
CA PRO A 185 -17.92 17.60 -8.78
C PRO A 185 -17.49 17.74 -10.24
N ALA A 186 -16.21 17.56 -10.48
CA ALA A 186 -15.62 17.59 -11.81
C ALA A 186 -14.52 16.53 -11.93
N VAL A 187 -14.13 16.23 -13.16
CA VAL A 187 -13.05 15.31 -13.50
C VAL A 187 -11.99 16.10 -14.26
N TYR A 188 -10.76 16.01 -13.81
CA TYR A 188 -9.59 16.47 -14.52
C TYR A 188 -8.98 15.30 -15.29
N LEU A 189 -8.67 15.51 -16.56
CA LEU A 189 -8.02 14.57 -17.46
C LEU A 189 -6.74 15.19 -18.01
N GLN A 190 -5.61 14.59 -17.67
CA GLN A 190 -4.32 14.93 -18.24
C GLN A 190 -3.90 13.84 -19.24
N THR A 191 -3.78 14.18 -20.52
CA THR A 191 -3.42 13.24 -21.59
C THR A 191 -2.02 13.50 -22.09
N HIS A 192 -1.19 12.47 -22.13
CA HIS A 192 0.17 12.50 -22.64
C HIS A 192 0.25 11.71 -23.94
N THR A 193 0.58 12.39 -25.05
CA THR A 193 0.78 11.75 -26.35
C THR A 193 2.18 12.05 -26.89
N CYS A 194 2.68 11.21 -27.79
CA CYS A 194 4.00 11.36 -28.38
C CYS A 194 3.95 11.08 -29.88
N LYS A 195 4.29 12.07 -30.71
CA LYS A 195 4.34 11.93 -32.15
C LYS A 195 5.66 12.50 -32.67
N GLY A 196 6.46 11.65 -33.35
CA GLY A 196 7.69 12.10 -34.00
C GLY A 196 8.74 12.71 -33.06
N GLY A 197 8.77 12.30 -31.77
CA GLY A 197 9.67 12.86 -30.75
C GLY A 197 9.15 14.13 -30.08
N GLU A 198 7.99 14.62 -30.48
CA GLU A 198 7.28 15.72 -29.86
C GLU A 198 6.22 15.17 -28.89
N ARG A 199 6.26 15.60 -27.64
CA ARG A 199 5.30 15.21 -26.60
C ARG A 199 4.31 16.34 -26.38
N THR A 200 3.02 15.97 -26.39
CA THR A 200 1.93 16.88 -26.10
C THR A 200 1.22 16.44 -24.83
N ILE A 201 1.07 17.36 -23.90
CA ILE A 201 0.30 17.20 -22.66
C ILE A 201 -0.96 18.04 -22.83
N THR A 202 -2.12 17.39 -22.73
CA THR A 202 -3.42 18.05 -22.84
C THR A 202 -4.16 17.97 -21.52
N ASN A 203 -4.56 19.14 -20.99
CA ASN A 203 -5.28 19.27 -19.74
C ASN A 203 -6.75 19.61 -20.04
N GLU A 204 -7.68 18.77 -19.60
CA GLU A 204 -9.10 18.94 -19.85
C GLU A 204 -9.91 18.73 -18.56
N TRP A 205 -10.98 19.47 -18.44
CA TRP A 205 -11.91 19.38 -17.31
C TRP A 205 -13.29 19.00 -17.77
N PHE A 206 -13.97 18.18 -17.00
CA PHE A 206 -15.33 17.70 -17.29
C PHE A 206 -16.20 17.90 -16.05
N GLU A 207 -17.33 18.59 -16.22
CA GLU A 207 -18.36 18.63 -15.19
C GLU A 207 -19.07 17.29 -15.12
N VAL A 208 -19.34 16.83 -13.88
CA VAL A 208 -20.11 15.61 -13.63
C VAL A 208 -21.54 16.02 -13.30
N MET A 209 -22.49 15.52 -14.09
CA MET A 209 -23.91 15.75 -13.91
C MET A 209 -24.59 14.40 -13.66
N ASP A 210 -25.40 14.31 -12.62
CA ASP A 210 -26.22 13.13 -12.39
C ASP A 210 -27.44 13.14 -13.33
N ASP A 211 -27.65 12.02 -13.99
CA ASP A 211 -28.90 11.81 -14.75
C ASP A 211 -29.99 11.32 -13.79
N VAL A 212 -31.23 11.50 -14.21
CA VAL A 212 -32.46 10.99 -13.52
C VAL A 212 -32.38 9.46 -13.31
N SER A 213 -31.59 8.76 -14.14
CA SER A 213 -31.31 7.32 -14.02
C SER A 213 -30.19 6.97 -13.03
N GLY A 214 -29.53 7.95 -12.41
CA GLY A 214 -28.35 7.73 -11.54
C GLY A 214 -27.07 7.38 -12.30
N THR A 215 -27.05 7.52 -13.62
CA THR A 215 -25.85 7.33 -14.45
C THR A 215 -25.14 8.69 -14.62
N PRO A 216 -23.84 8.81 -14.28
CA PRO A 216 -23.13 10.08 -14.43
C PRO A 216 -23.00 10.45 -15.91
N LYS A 217 -23.29 11.70 -16.26
CA LYS A 217 -23.03 12.31 -17.54
C LYS A 217 -21.87 13.29 -17.42
N PHE A 218 -21.05 13.35 -18.46
CA PHE A 218 -19.87 14.21 -18.50
C PHE A 218 -20.00 15.25 -19.61
N ALA A 219 -19.65 16.49 -19.31
CA ALA A 219 -19.59 17.57 -20.28
C ALA A 219 -18.25 18.30 -20.16
N LYS A 220 -17.59 18.58 -21.29
CA LYS A 220 -16.33 19.31 -21.29
C LYS A 220 -16.56 20.70 -20.70
N ALA A 221 -15.81 21.03 -19.65
CA ALA A 221 -15.82 22.33 -19.00
C ALA A 221 -14.76 23.26 -19.63
N LYS A 222 -14.87 24.55 -19.31
CA LYS A 222 -13.81 25.49 -19.68
C LYS A 222 -12.57 25.30 -18.81
N THR A 223 -11.40 25.45 -19.42
CA THR A 223 -10.14 25.46 -18.70
C THR A 223 -10.12 26.52 -17.60
N PRO A 224 -9.76 26.17 -16.36
CA PRO A 224 -9.65 27.15 -15.28
C PRO A 224 -8.64 28.26 -15.59
N PRO A 225 -8.88 29.50 -15.08
CA PRO A 225 -7.94 30.60 -15.26
C PRO A 225 -6.56 30.24 -14.74
N GLY A 226 -5.52 30.55 -15.50
CA GLY A 226 -4.12 30.29 -15.16
C GLY A 226 -3.61 28.89 -15.48
N MET A 227 -4.46 28.02 -16.01
CA MET A 227 -4.08 26.69 -16.49
C MET A 227 -3.88 26.69 -18.01
N VAL A 228 -2.91 25.91 -18.49
CA VAL A 228 -2.60 25.75 -19.91
C VAL A 228 -3.29 24.48 -20.42
N GLU A 229 -4.08 24.59 -21.50
CA GLU A 229 -4.81 23.43 -22.07
C GLU A 229 -3.87 22.50 -22.86
N HIS A 230 -2.93 23.06 -23.63
CA HIS A 230 -1.99 22.28 -24.43
C HIS A 230 -0.56 22.73 -24.17
N ILE A 231 0.30 21.75 -23.88
CA ILE A 231 1.73 21.95 -23.66
C ILE A 231 2.46 21.00 -24.57
N THR A 232 3.29 21.52 -25.45
CA THR A 232 4.14 20.75 -26.35
C THR A 232 5.60 20.94 -25.99
N VAL A 233 6.34 19.84 -25.87
CA VAL A 233 7.77 19.80 -25.59
C VAL A 233 8.48 18.86 -26.55
N THR A 234 9.61 19.30 -27.09
CA THR A 234 10.41 18.54 -28.05
C THR A 234 11.64 17.94 -27.38
N GLY A 235 11.96 16.68 -27.68
CA GLY A 235 13.13 16.00 -27.12
C GLY A 235 13.03 15.67 -25.61
N ALA A 236 11.83 15.82 -25.04
CA ALA A 236 11.58 15.47 -23.63
C ALA A 236 11.43 13.96 -23.41
N PRO A 237 11.90 13.42 -22.29
CA PRO A 237 11.49 12.08 -21.85
C PRO A 237 9.98 12.06 -21.55
N ALA A 238 9.42 10.89 -21.26
CA ALA A 238 8.04 10.80 -20.77
C ALA A 238 7.92 11.54 -19.43
N TRP A 239 6.88 12.38 -19.29
CA TRP A 239 6.58 13.07 -18.03
C TRP A 239 5.77 12.20 -17.09
N PHE A 240 5.73 10.92 -17.34
CA PHE A 240 5.18 9.92 -16.45
C PHE A 240 6.07 8.68 -16.47
N SER A 241 6.01 7.92 -15.40
CA SER A 241 6.69 6.65 -15.29
C SER A 241 5.81 5.65 -14.55
N LEU A 242 5.57 4.50 -15.16
CA LEU A 242 4.70 3.48 -14.59
C LEU A 242 5.52 2.31 -14.06
N PHE A 243 5.00 1.70 -13.01
CA PHE A 243 5.49 0.41 -12.52
C PHE A 243 4.31 -0.47 -12.07
N SER A 244 4.53 -1.77 -12.08
CA SER A 244 3.56 -2.77 -11.63
C SER A 244 4.25 -3.78 -10.73
N PRO A 245 3.51 -4.44 -9.81
CA PRO A 245 4.05 -5.60 -9.11
C PRO A 245 4.64 -6.60 -10.10
N ALA A 246 5.79 -7.19 -9.78
CA ALA A 246 6.49 -8.12 -10.67
C ALA A 246 5.81 -9.50 -10.74
N VAL A 247 4.49 -9.49 -10.88
CA VAL A 247 3.62 -10.65 -11.05
C VAL A 247 3.23 -10.74 -12.51
N ALA A 248 3.46 -11.88 -13.14
CA ALA A 248 3.07 -12.09 -14.53
C ALA A 248 1.54 -12.06 -14.63
N LYS A 249 1.02 -11.23 -15.57
CA LYS A 249 -0.41 -11.10 -15.77
C LYS A 249 -0.95 -12.36 -16.47
N ASN A 250 -1.89 -13.05 -15.81
CA ASN A 250 -2.57 -14.25 -16.28
C ASN A 250 -4.07 -14.03 -16.54
N ILE A 251 -4.50 -12.77 -16.60
CA ILE A 251 -5.88 -12.37 -16.88
C ILE A 251 -5.96 -11.51 -18.12
N ASP A 252 -7.07 -11.64 -18.86
CA ASP A 252 -7.30 -10.90 -20.10
C ASP A 252 -7.64 -9.42 -19.84
N GLY A 253 -7.37 -8.59 -20.85
CA GLY A 253 -7.71 -7.17 -20.86
C GLY A 253 -6.64 -6.28 -20.19
N GLY A 254 -6.93 -4.98 -20.08
CA GLY A 254 -6.07 -3.99 -19.43
C GLY A 254 -4.68 -3.90 -20.04
N MET A 255 -4.57 -3.67 -21.34
CA MET A 255 -3.29 -3.50 -22.03
C MET A 255 -2.45 -2.41 -21.34
N GLY A 256 -1.20 -2.72 -21.02
CA GLY A 256 -0.29 -1.81 -20.31
C GLY A 256 -0.50 -1.71 -18.79
N LEU A 257 -1.53 -2.35 -18.23
CA LEU A 257 -1.74 -2.43 -16.78
C LEU A 257 -1.35 -3.81 -16.25
N GLY A 258 -0.77 -3.84 -15.08
CA GLY A 258 -0.48 -5.03 -14.29
C GLY A 258 -1.68 -5.48 -13.46
N MET A 259 -1.47 -6.47 -12.58
CA MET A 259 -2.51 -6.99 -11.68
C MET A 259 -2.09 -6.84 -10.21
N SER A 260 -3.08 -6.85 -9.32
CA SER A 260 -2.85 -6.77 -7.89
C SER A 260 -1.96 -7.92 -7.39
N VAL A 261 -1.08 -7.64 -6.43
CA VAL A 261 -0.22 -8.65 -5.80
C VAL A 261 -1.01 -9.77 -5.13
N PHE A 262 -2.22 -9.49 -4.67
CA PHE A 262 -3.12 -10.48 -4.06
C PHE A 262 -4.24 -10.96 -5.00
N SER A 263 -4.18 -10.65 -6.30
CA SER A 263 -5.22 -11.06 -7.25
C SER A 263 -5.48 -12.56 -7.27
N GLU A 264 -4.44 -13.39 -7.10
CA GLU A 264 -4.53 -14.85 -7.03
C GLU A 264 -4.72 -15.40 -5.61
N ALA A 265 -4.69 -14.53 -4.61
CA ALA A 265 -4.85 -14.86 -3.21
C ALA A 265 -6.25 -14.51 -2.66
N LEU A 266 -7.21 -14.14 -3.51
CA LEU A 266 -8.54 -13.71 -3.07
C LEU A 266 -9.28 -14.79 -2.29
N ASP A 267 -9.15 -16.07 -2.67
CA ASP A 267 -9.76 -17.18 -1.94
C ASP A 267 -9.11 -17.37 -0.56
N ALA A 268 -7.80 -17.19 -0.46
CA ALA A 268 -7.10 -17.22 0.82
C ALA A 268 -7.50 -16.03 1.72
N ALA A 269 -7.68 -14.83 1.16
CA ALA A 269 -8.19 -13.67 1.88
C ALA A 269 -9.62 -13.91 2.39
N GLN A 270 -10.47 -14.52 1.57
CA GLN A 270 -11.83 -14.89 1.96
C GLN A 270 -11.82 -15.95 3.06
N MET A 271 -10.94 -16.95 2.98
CA MET A 271 -10.76 -17.97 4.00
C MET A 271 -10.33 -17.35 5.34
N ALA A 272 -9.39 -16.40 5.30
CA ALA A 272 -8.95 -15.68 6.50
C ALA A 272 -10.09 -14.89 7.17
N ASP A 273 -10.92 -14.21 6.38
CA ASP A 273 -12.09 -13.50 6.90
C ASP A 273 -13.16 -14.47 7.46
N TYR A 274 -13.32 -15.65 6.85
CA TYR A 274 -14.24 -16.69 7.35
C TYR A 274 -13.74 -17.27 8.68
N ALA A 275 -12.47 -17.64 8.75
CA ALA A 275 -11.89 -18.20 9.96
C ALA A 275 -11.96 -17.20 11.12
N PHE A 276 -11.63 -15.94 10.86
CA PHE A 276 -11.70 -14.87 11.85
C PHE A 276 -13.14 -14.59 12.31
N ASP A 277 -14.09 -14.52 11.40
CA ASP A 277 -15.50 -14.31 11.75
C ASP A 277 -16.06 -15.48 12.54
N ASN A 278 -15.71 -16.73 12.19
CA ASN A 278 -16.08 -17.93 12.93
C ASN A 278 -15.50 -17.91 14.35
N TYR A 279 -14.21 -17.59 14.50
CA TYR A 279 -13.59 -17.45 15.82
C TYR A 279 -14.31 -16.41 16.68
N ARG A 280 -14.57 -15.24 16.10
CA ARG A 280 -15.34 -14.17 16.77
C ARG A 280 -16.75 -14.63 17.16
N GLN A 281 -17.45 -15.40 16.29
CA GLN A 281 -18.78 -15.90 16.60
C GLN A 281 -18.73 -16.99 17.69
N ASP A 282 -17.73 -17.87 17.68
CA ASP A 282 -17.52 -18.87 18.71
C ASP A 282 -17.35 -18.21 20.10
N LEU A 283 -16.49 -17.19 20.18
CA LEU A 283 -16.32 -16.41 21.41
C LEU A 283 -17.63 -15.71 21.85
N ARG A 284 -18.40 -15.19 20.90
CA ARG A 284 -19.65 -14.50 21.18
C ARG A 284 -20.79 -15.47 21.58
N LEU A 285 -20.91 -16.60 20.90
CA LEU A 285 -22.01 -17.52 21.05
C LEU A 285 -21.70 -18.67 22.01
N GLY A 286 -20.41 -18.99 22.22
CA GLY A 286 -19.94 -20.05 23.10
C GLY A 286 -19.98 -19.69 24.59
N GLY A 287 -20.40 -18.48 24.95
CA GLY A 287 -20.60 -18.13 26.34
C GLY A 287 -21.62 -19.03 27.03
N LYS A 288 -21.45 -19.21 28.34
CA LYS A 288 -22.36 -19.97 29.19
C LYS A 288 -23.81 -19.52 28.96
N LYS A 289 -24.73 -20.50 28.76
CA LYS A 289 -26.17 -20.27 28.60
C LYS A 289 -26.93 -21.11 29.63
N ILE A 290 -27.93 -20.51 30.23
CA ILE A 290 -28.80 -21.17 31.18
C ILE A 290 -30.22 -21.14 30.59
N PHE A 291 -30.75 -22.30 30.28
CA PHE A 291 -32.13 -22.47 29.86
C PHE A 291 -32.96 -22.75 31.11
N TYR A 292 -34.00 -21.96 31.33
CA TYR A 292 -34.85 -22.06 32.49
C TYR A 292 -36.33 -22.12 32.10
N ASP A 293 -37.14 -22.78 32.93
CA ASP A 293 -38.57 -22.80 32.76
C ASP A 293 -39.20 -21.48 33.25
N ARG A 294 -40.22 -21.02 32.54
CA ARG A 294 -40.96 -19.78 32.86
C ARG A 294 -41.52 -19.77 34.30
N SER A 295 -41.83 -20.93 34.85
CA SER A 295 -42.30 -21.07 36.23
C SER A 295 -41.32 -20.57 37.28
N MET A 296 -40.03 -20.52 36.95
CA MET A 296 -38.97 -20.01 37.84
C MET A 296 -38.84 -18.49 37.85
N CYS A 297 -39.52 -17.79 36.97
CA CYS A 297 -39.51 -16.33 36.93
C CYS A 297 -40.34 -15.71 38.06
N LYS A 298 -39.82 -14.62 38.64
CA LYS A 298 -40.65 -13.73 39.45
C LYS A 298 -41.65 -13.05 38.54
N LYS A 299 -42.94 -13.12 38.93
CA LYS A 299 -44.01 -12.46 38.20
C LYS A 299 -44.35 -11.13 38.87
N TRP A 300 -44.56 -10.09 38.08
CA TRP A 300 -45.21 -8.88 38.54
C TRP A 300 -46.27 -8.47 37.54
N VAL A 301 -47.29 -7.83 38.04
CA VAL A 301 -48.43 -7.37 37.24
C VAL A 301 -48.31 -5.85 37.08
N ASP A 302 -48.38 -5.35 35.87
CA ASP A 302 -48.37 -3.92 35.61
C ASP A 302 -49.71 -3.27 35.94
N LYS A 303 -49.77 -1.95 35.74
CA LYS A 303 -50.99 -1.15 36.03
C LYS A 303 -52.18 -1.50 35.14
N ASP A 304 -51.93 -2.13 34.00
CA ASP A 304 -52.91 -2.56 33.01
C ASP A 304 -53.36 -4.03 33.20
N GLY A 305 -52.89 -4.69 34.26
CA GLY A 305 -53.21 -6.07 34.60
C GLY A 305 -52.45 -7.13 33.82
N VAL A 306 -51.40 -6.77 33.10
CA VAL A 306 -50.57 -7.69 32.31
C VAL A 306 -49.47 -8.31 33.18
N GLU A 307 -49.43 -9.66 33.22
CA GLU A 307 -48.34 -10.37 33.90
C GLU A 307 -47.03 -10.34 33.11
N HIS A 308 -45.98 -9.82 33.74
CA HIS A 308 -44.62 -9.80 33.24
C HIS A 308 -43.77 -10.80 34.02
N ALA A 309 -43.07 -11.69 33.31
CA ALA A 309 -42.06 -12.57 33.91
C ALA A 309 -40.69 -11.86 33.92
N VAL A 310 -40.08 -11.77 35.09
CA VAL A 310 -38.74 -11.22 35.25
C VAL A 310 -37.75 -12.35 35.42
N PRO A 311 -36.76 -12.49 34.52
CA PRO A 311 -35.71 -13.51 34.64
C PRO A 311 -34.94 -13.36 35.94
N PRO A 312 -34.29 -14.41 36.46
CA PRO A 312 -33.61 -14.43 37.75
C PRO A 312 -32.58 -13.30 37.92
N ASP A 313 -32.00 -12.81 36.85
CA ASP A 313 -31.08 -11.66 36.85
C ASP A 313 -31.29 -10.81 35.59
N ALA A 314 -31.74 -9.57 35.78
CA ALA A 314 -31.98 -8.62 34.70
C ALA A 314 -30.69 -8.12 34.04
N VAL A 315 -29.55 -8.18 34.73
CA VAL A 315 -28.23 -7.75 34.23
C VAL A 315 -27.65 -8.75 33.24
N HIS A 316 -28.01 -10.04 33.41
CA HIS A 316 -27.43 -11.12 32.63
C HIS A 316 -28.41 -11.74 31.61
N ARG A 317 -29.34 -10.95 31.06
CA ARG A 317 -30.30 -11.41 30.03
C ARG A 317 -29.68 -12.10 28.81
N GLN A 318 -28.38 -11.94 28.58
CA GLN A 318 -27.66 -12.63 27.51
C GLN A 318 -27.32 -14.08 27.86
N ILE A 319 -27.44 -14.50 29.13
CA ILE A 319 -27.11 -15.82 29.64
C ILE A 319 -28.38 -16.67 29.83
N PHE A 320 -29.50 -16.05 30.19
CA PHE A 320 -30.75 -16.73 30.51
C PHE A 320 -31.71 -16.79 29.32
N TYR A 321 -32.12 -17.98 28.95
CA TYR A 321 -33.05 -18.25 27.85
C TYR A 321 -34.27 -18.95 28.39
N GLU A 322 -35.47 -18.41 28.22
CA GLU A 322 -36.74 -18.98 28.59
C GLU A 322 -37.11 -20.13 27.63
N LEU A 323 -37.46 -21.28 28.14
CA LEU A 323 -38.04 -22.39 27.38
C LEU A 323 -39.56 -22.39 27.56
N PRO A 324 -40.36 -22.57 26.50
CA PRO A 324 -41.77 -22.76 26.64
C PRO A 324 -42.02 -24.11 27.36
N ALA A 325 -42.87 -24.10 28.37
CA ALA A 325 -43.26 -25.32 29.05
C ALA A 325 -43.94 -26.25 28.06
N PRO A 326 -43.52 -27.55 27.92
CA PRO A 326 -44.22 -28.48 27.08
C PRO A 326 -45.58 -28.79 27.70
N GLU A 327 -46.66 -28.47 26.99
CA GLU A 327 -48.02 -28.86 27.40
C GLU A 327 -48.10 -30.39 27.42
N GLY A 328 -48.27 -30.99 28.59
CA GLY A 328 -48.69 -32.41 28.78
C GLY A 328 -47.59 -33.44 29.06
N SER A 329 -46.37 -33.10 29.41
CA SER A 329 -45.37 -34.10 29.81
C SER A 329 -45.44 -34.44 31.30
N ILE A 330 -45.68 -35.74 31.59
CA ILE A 330 -45.77 -36.32 32.94
C ILE A 330 -44.38 -36.43 33.58
N ASP A 331 -43.31 -36.47 32.82
CA ASP A 331 -41.92 -36.39 33.30
C ASP A 331 -41.46 -34.93 33.31
N GLN A 332 -41.30 -34.37 34.51
CA GLN A 332 -40.76 -33.00 34.69
C GLN A 332 -39.30 -32.99 34.24
N PRO A 333 -38.98 -32.38 33.10
CA PRO A 333 -37.58 -32.09 32.78
C PRO A 333 -37.01 -31.15 33.82
N ALA A 334 -35.71 -31.22 34.09
CA ALA A 334 -35.02 -30.32 35.04
C ALA A 334 -35.43 -28.88 34.77
N ALA A 335 -35.92 -28.19 35.79
CA ALA A 335 -36.45 -26.83 35.70
C ALA A 335 -35.44 -25.80 35.12
N TRP A 336 -34.19 -26.20 35.02
CA TRP A 336 -33.12 -25.43 34.35
C TRP A 336 -32.11 -26.40 33.72
N ARG A 337 -31.44 -25.92 32.64
CA ARG A 337 -30.36 -26.64 31.96
C ARG A 337 -29.25 -25.64 31.71
N GLU A 338 -28.04 -26.04 32.03
CA GLU A 338 -26.82 -25.29 31.74
C GLU A 338 -26.21 -25.83 30.44
N TYR A 339 -25.83 -24.89 29.57
CA TYR A 339 -25.06 -25.16 28.38
C TYR A 339 -23.78 -24.32 28.46
N ASN A 340 -22.66 -24.96 28.69
CA ASN A 340 -21.36 -24.36 28.84
C ASN A 340 -20.37 -25.13 27.95
N PRO A 341 -20.39 -24.91 26.64
CA PRO A 341 -19.52 -25.64 25.72
C PRO A 341 -18.08 -25.16 25.90
N ASP A 342 -17.15 -26.08 25.70
CA ASP A 342 -15.74 -25.71 25.55
C ASP A 342 -15.55 -24.82 24.33
N LEU A 343 -14.83 -23.71 24.50
CA LEU A 343 -14.48 -22.82 23.38
C LEU A 343 -13.38 -23.48 22.55
N ARG A 344 -13.60 -23.60 21.24
CA ARG A 344 -12.65 -24.18 20.28
C ARG A 344 -11.55 -23.17 19.91
N THR A 345 -10.89 -22.62 20.92
CA THR A 345 -9.91 -21.53 20.73
C THR A 345 -8.70 -21.97 19.93
N GLU A 346 -8.17 -23.18 20.19
CA GLU A 346 -7.00 -23.72 19.48
C GLU A 346 -7.31 -24.03 18.00
N ASP A 347 -8.45 -24.68 17.73
CA ASP A 347 -8.85 -25.01 16.36
C ASP A 347 -9.12 -23.74 15.54
N ASN A 348 -9.78 -22.76 16.14
CA ASN A 348 -10.02 -21.46 15.50
C ASN A 348 -8.72 -20.70 15.26
N HIS A 349 -7.79 -20.70 16.24
CA HIS A 349 -6.48 -20.09 16.08
C HIS A 349 -5.70 -20.73 14.92
N ARG A 350 -5.66 -22.07 14.88
CA ARG A 350 -5.01 -22.81 13.80
C ARG A 350 -5.62 -22.49 12.42
N ALA A 351 -6.95 -22.47 12.32
CA ALA A 351 -7.63 -22.12 11.07
C ALA A 351 -7.31 -20.71 10.58
N VAL A 352 -7.22 -19.74 11.50
CA VAL A 352 -6.78 -18.37 11.15
C VAL A 352 -5.33 -18.38 10.70
N GLN A 353 -4.43 -19.07 11.43
CA GLN A 353 -3.00 -19.13 11.08
C GLN A 353 -2.77 -19.78 9.72
N ASP A 354 -3.44 -20.93 9.43
CA ASP A 354 -3.34 -21.60 8.13
C ASP A 354 -3.77 -20.68 6.98
N ALA A 355 -4.84 -19.90 7.17
CA ALA A 355 -5.30 -18.95 6.17
C ALA A 355 -4.32 -17.79 5.96
N LEU A 356 -3.68 -17.30 7.02
CA LEU A 356 -2.64 -16.27 6.95
C LEU A 356 -1.38 -16.76 6.22
N ASP A 357 -0.98 -18.01 6.48
CA ASP A 357 0.17 -18.63 5.83
C ASP A 357 -0.07 -18.82 4.33
N MET A 358 -1.25 -19.29 3.94
CA MET A 358 -1.65 -19.37 2.52
C MET A 358 -1.68 -18.01 1.85
N MET A 359 -2.18 -16.98 2.54
CA MET A 359 -2.22 -15.62 2.01
C MET A 359 -0.80 -15.06 1.80
N SER A 360 0.08 -15.19 2.78
CA SER A 360 1.45 -14.69 2.70
C SER A 360 2.26 -15.41 1.61
N PHE A 361 2.12 -16.74 1.49
CA PHE A 361 2.77 -17.54 0.45
C PHE A 361 2.32 -17.09 -0.95
N LYS A 362 1.01 -17.01 -1.19
CA LYS A 362 0.46 -16.62 -2.51
C LYS A 362 0.81 -15.18 -2.89
N CYS A 363 0.99 -14.29 -1.92
CA CYS A 363 1.40 -12.92 -2.15
C CYS A 363 2.92 -12.71 -2.24
N GLY A 364 3.73 -13.79 -2.19
CA GLY A 364 5.18 -13.74 -2.37
C GLY A 364 5.96 -13.27 -1.14
N LEU A 365 5.34 -13.21 0.04
CA LEU A 365 5.97 -12.82 1.30
C LEU A 365 6.61 -14.01 2.05
N GLY A 366 6.55 -15.22 1.47
CA GLY A 366 6.98 -16.47 2.10
C GLY A 366 5.93 -17.03 3.05
N CYS A 367 6.18 -18.24 3.57
CA CYS A 367 5.33 -18.85 4.61
C CYS A 367 5.61 -18.20 5.96
N HIS A 368 4.61 -18.21 6.86
CA HIS A 368 4.72 -17.75 8.27
C HIS A 368 5.11 -16.28 8.46
N ARG A 369 4.87 -15.40 7.45
CA ARG A 369 5.09 -13.97 7.59
C ARG A 369 4.22 -13.36 8.69
N TYR A 370 2.99 -13.87 8.84
CA TYR A 370 1.97 -13.39 9.77
C TYR A 370 1.72 -14.41 10.89
N SER A 371 2.73 -14.65 11.74
CA SER A 371 2.58 -15.54 12.89
C SER A 371 2.35 -14.75 14.17
N PHE A 372 1.39 -15.19 14.98
CA PHE A 372 1.14 -14.67 16.33
C PHE A 372 1.85 -15.49 17.41
N GLU A 373 2.54 -16.57 17.05
CA GLU A 373 3.33 -17.34 18.02
C GLU A 373 4.61 -16.59 18.40
N LEU A 374 4.64 -16.11 19.63
CA LEU A 374 5.84 -15.57 20.25
C LEU A 374 6.63 -16.74 20.86
N GLY A 375 7.79 -17.09 20.29
CA GLY A 375 8.70 -17.85 21.11
C GLY A 375 9.50 -19.02 20.58
N LYS A 376 9.65 -19.24 19.29
CA LYS A 376 10.79 -20.05 18.83
C LYS A 376 11.79 -19.11 18.18
N VAL A 377 12.87 -18.79 18.91
CA VAL A 377 14.04 -18.16 18.31
C VAL A 377 14.65 -19.22 17.39
N ALA A 378 14.29 -19.14 16.10
CA ALA A 378 14.95 -19.91 15.08
C ALA A 378 16.44 -19.55 15.06
N THR A 379 17.31 -20.50 14.75
CA THR A 379 18.72 -20.18 14.52
C THR A 379 18.82 -19.18 13.37
N ALA A 380 19.88 -18.36 13.34
CA ALA A 380 20.13 -17.40 12.27
C ALA A 380 19.99 -18.05 10.87
N THR A 381 20.45 -19.27 10.72
CA THR A 381 20.37 -20.05 9.46
C THR A 381 18.92 -20.41 9.10
N GLU A 382 18.09 -20.83 10.06
CA GLU A 382 16.66 -21.12 9.83
C GLU A 382 15.88 -19.86 9.52
N TYR A 383 16.20 -18.76 10.19
CA TYR A 383 15.59 -17.47 9.94
C TYR A 383 15.90 -16.94 8.53
N THR A 384 17.17 -17.05 8.10
CA THR A 384 17.60 -16.65 6.75
C THR A 384 17.00 -17.57 5.69
N GLY A 385 16.97 -18.89 5.91
CA GLY A 385 16.36 -19.86 5.00
C GLY A 385 14.87 -19.62 4.79
N SER A 386 14.13 -19.34 5.86
CA SER A 386 12.67 -19.07 5.79
C SER A 386 12.34 -17.76 5.06
N ARG A 387 13.29 -16.85 4.90
CA ARG A 387 13.13 -15.56 4.20
C ARG A 387 13.66 -15.53 2.78
N GLN A 388 14.30 -16.61 2.31
CA GLN A 388 14.88 -16.66 0.98
C GLN A 388 13.89 -16.33 -0.13
N ASP A 389 12.66 -16.86 -0.05
CA ASP A 389 11.59 -16.55 -0.99
C ASP A 389 11.20 -15.07 -0.98
N LEU A 390 11.11 -14.48 0.22
CA LEU A 390 10.82 -13.05 0.38
C LEU A 390 11.90 -12.19 -0.29
N VAL A 391 13.19 -12.52 -0.06
CA VAL A 391 14.32 -11.80 -0.63
C VAL A 391 14.33 -11.87 -2.15
N GLN A 392 14.14 -13.07 -2.72
CA GLN A 392 14.06 -13.24 -4.17
C GLN A 392 12.91 -12.46 -4.79
N ASN A 393 11.74 -12.51 -4.17
CA ASN A 393 10.57 -11.76 -4.62
C ASN A 393 10.75 -10.25 -4.46
N ALA A 394 11.38 -9.77 -3.38
CA ALA A 394 11.70 -8.37 -3.18
C ALA A 394 12.64 -7.86 -4.28
N ASN A 395 13.75 -8.55 -4.54
CA ASN A 395 14.71 -8.20 -5.60
C ASN A 395 14.03 -8.16 -6.98
N LYS A 396 13.13 -9.11 -7.28
CA LYS A 396 12.35 -9.10 -8.51
C LYS A 396 11.43 -7.88 -8.61
N ASN A 397 10.82 -7.48 -7.50
CA ASN A 397 9.91 -6.32 -7.44
C ASN A 397 10.63 -4.96 -7.44
N GLN A 398 11.91 -4.92 -7.04
CA GLN A 398 12.73 -3.71 -7.13
C GLN A 398 12.95 -3.26 -8.59
N ILE A 399 13.10 -4.19 -9.53
CA ILE A 399 13.43 -3.90 -10.94
C ILE A 399 12.44 -2.93 -11.60
N PRO A 400 11.12 -3.17 -11.63
CA PRO A 400 10.18 -2.24 -12.24
C PRO A 400 10.10 -0.90 -11.50
N ILE A 401 10.25 -0.90 -10.19
CA ILE A 401 10.22 0.34 -9.40
C ILE A 401 11.47 1.17 -9.68
N GLU A 402 12.66 0.56 -9.72
CA GLU A 402 13.90 1.23 -10.07
C GLU A 402 13.82 1.90 -11.44
N THR A 403 13.32 1.17 -12.44
CA THR A 403 13.11 1.69 -13.78
C THR A 403 12.20 2.92 -13.76
N ALA A 404 11.11 2.87 -12.99
CA ALA A 404 10.17 3.98 -12.86
C ALA A 404 10.78 5.18 -12.12
N LEU A 405 11.52 4.93 -11.04
CA LEU A 405 12.21 5.98 -10.28
C LEU A 405 13.25 6.70 -11.14
N ILE A 406 14.11 5.98 -11.84
CA ILE A 406 15.10 6.56 -12.75
C ILE A 406 14.42 7.36 -13.86
N GLY A 407 13.32 6.83 -14.43
CA GLY A 407 12.56 7.49 -15.48
C GLY A 407 12.00 8.83 -15.04
N ILE A 408 11.35 8.88 -13.88
CA ILE A 408 10.74 10.12 -13.39
C ILE A 408 11.79 11.13 -12.93
N LEU A 409 12.90 10.70 -12.30
CA LEU A 409 13.98 11.59 -11.89
C LEU A 409 14.65 12.25 -13.11
N ARG A 410 14.86 11.52 -14.20
CA ARG A 410 15.35 12.09 -15.48
C ARG A 410 14.36 13.09 -16.06
N ALA A 411 13.06 12.82 -16.00
CA ALA A 411 12.04 13.75 -16.47
C ALA A 411 12.04 15.05 -15.63
N ILE A 412 12.21 14.94 -14.33
CA ILE A 412 12.36 16.09 -13.42
C ILE A 412 13.59 16.91 -13.78
N LEU A 413 14.76 16.28 -13.93
CA LEU A 413 16.00 16.98 -14.31
C LEU A 413 15.89 17.61 -15.69
N TRP A 414 15.25 16.93 -16.66
CA TRP A 414 15.01 17.50 -17.98
C TRP A 414 14.13 18.77 -17.92
N ALA A 415 13.05 18.72 -17.17
CA ALA A 415 12.15 19.85 -16.97
C ALA A 415 12.86 20.99 -16.22
N ALA A 416 13.64 20.67 -15.20
CA ALA A 416 14.43 21.64 -14.45
C ALA A 416 15.42 22.38 -15.37
N LYS A 417 16.16 21.67 -16.23
CA LYS A 417 17.13 22.26 -17.15
C LYS A 417 16.47 23.10 -18.24
N ASN A 418 15.49 22.51 -18.94
CA ASN A 418 14.98 23.10 -20.18
C ASN A 418 13.83 24.10 -19.96
N LEU A 419 13.05 23.94 -18.89
CA LEU A 419 11.90 24.79 -18.60
C LEU A 419 12.18 25.77 -17.46
N LEU A 420 12.86 25.33 -16.40
CA LEU A 420 13.15 26.18 -15.23
C LEU A 420 14.56 26.85 -15.29
N VAL A 421 15.34 26.49 -16.31
CA VAL A 421 16.72 27.06 -16.53
C VAL A 421 17.64 26.72 -15.35
N ALA A 422 17.46 25.57 -14.70
CA ALA A 422 18.35 25.13 -13.63
C ALA A 422 19.64 24.52 -14.21
N ASP A 423 20.75 24.71 -13.49
CA ASP A 423 22.07 24.18 -13.89
C ASP A 423 22.23 22.72 -13.43
N VAL A 424 21.57 21.82 -14.15
CA VAL A 424 21.54 20.37 -13.88
C VAL A 424 21.78 19.56 -15.14
N ASP A 425 22.18 18.30 -15.01
CA ASP A 425 22.40 17.36 -16.13
C ASP A 425 21.38 16.22 -16.13
N PRO A 426 20.40 16.19 -17.07
CA PRO A 426 19.41 15.12 -17.19
C PRO A 426 19.99 13.76 -17.56
N ASP A 427 21.17 13.73 -18.20
CA ASP A 427 21.82 12.51 -18.69
C ASP A 427 22.76 11.88 -17.66
N THR A 428 22.85 12.47 -16.45
CA THR A 428 23.65 11.95 -15.36
C THR A 428 23.29 10.51 -14.99
N SER A 429 24.25 9.75 -14.47
CA SER A 429 23.97 8.43 -13.92
C SER A 429 23.14 8.53 -12.66
N ILE A 430 22.08 7.73 -12.59
CA ILE A 430 21.20 7.64 -11.42
C ILE A 430 21.11 6.16 -11.03
N SER A 431 21.38 5.83 -9.78
CA SER A 431 21.19 4.51 -9.20
C SER A 431 20.41 4.60 -7.90
N VAL A 432 19.67 3.54 -7.59
CA VAL A 432 18.87 3.41 -6.38
C VAL A 432 19.57 2.47 -5.42
N ASN A 433 19.85 2.92 -4.21
CA ASN A 433 20.38 2.08 -3.14
C ASN A 433 19.20 1.61 -2.28
N TRP A 434 18.90 0.33 -2.37
CA TRP A 434 17.79 -0.29 -1.64
C TRP A 434 18.16 -0.61 -0.20
N ASP A 435 17.18 -0.58 0.70
CA ASP A 435 17.35 -1.08 2.06
C ASP A 435 17.40 -2.62 2.03
N ASP A 436 18.49 -3.19 2.55
CA ASP A 436 18.71 -4.63 2.68
C ASP A 436 18.53 -5.14 4.12
N SER A 437 18.10 -4.28 5.04
CA SER A 437 17.97 -4.60 6.49
C SER A 437 16.99 -5.72 6.80
N TYR A 438 16.10 -6.06 5.86
CA TYR A 438 15.18 -7.19 5.98
C TYR A 438 15.85 -8.55 5.63
N ILE A 439 17.00 -8.53 4.99
CA ILE A 439 17.79 -9.74 4.61
C ILE A 439 18.67 -10.17 5.77
N VAL A 440 19.45 -9.24 6.29
CA VAL A 440 20.41 -9.46 7.37
C VAL A 440 20.07 -8.51 8.51
N SER A 441 19.91 -9.05 9.73
CA SER A 441 19.64 -8.18 10.87
C SER A 441 20.81 -7.22 11.07
N GLU A 442 20.55 -6.01 11.53
CA GLU A 442 21.59 -5.00 11.82
C GLU A 442 22.64 -5.53 12.81
N GLN A 443 22.22 -6.44 13.69
CA GLN A 443 23.11 -7.12 14.63
C GLN A 443 24.05 -8.11 13.92
N GLU A 444 23.54 -8.90 12.97
CA GLU A 444 24.37 -9.86 12.18
C GLU A 444 25.32 -9.13 11.25
N ARG A 445 24.87 -8.05 10.59
CA ARG A 445 25.73 -7.20 9.75
C ARG A 445 26.85 -6.57 10.57
N THR A 446 26.52 -6.08 11.76
CA THR A 446 27.52 -5.51 12.68
C THR A 446 28.47 -6.58 13.20
N ALA A 447 28.00 -7.81 13.47
CA ALA A 447 28.82 -8.93 13.86
C ALA A 447 29.80 -9.36 12.74
N GLN A 448 29.32 -9.46 11.49
CA GLN A 448 30.16 -9.74 10.33
C GLN A 448 31.19 -8.65 10.10
N LEU A 449 30.81 -7.37 10.14
CA LEU A 449 31.75 -6.25 10.04
C LEU A 449 32.81 -6.27 11.15
N ARG A 450 32.46 -6.74 12.35
CA ARG A 450 33.41 -6.93 13.44
C ARG A 450 34.41 -8.04 13.12
N GLU A 451 33.95 -9.18 12.60
CA GLU A 451 34.84 -10.29 12.20
C GLU A 451 35.75 -9.89 11.06
N ASP A 452 35.22 -9.21 10.04
CA ASP A 452 35.98 -8.69 8.90
C ASP A 452 37.02 -7.64 9.34
N ALA A 453 36.67 -6.75 10.27
CA ALA A 453 37.58 -5.77 10.83
C ALA A 453 38.70 -6.42 11.70
N LEU A 454 38.38 -7.51 12.42
CA LEU A 454 39.37 -8.29 13.15
C LEU A 454 40.27 -9.09 12.23
N ALA A 455 39.75 -9.61 11.12
CA ALA A 455 40.50 -10.29 10.07
C ALA A 455 41.36 -9.34 9.19
N GLY A 456 41.17 -8.01 9.37
CA GLY A 456 41.90 -6.99 8.58
C GLY A 456 41.37 -6.80 7.15
N LEU A 457 40.22 -7.35 6.83
CA LEU A 457 39.56 -7.24 5.51
C LEU A 457 38.89 -5.88 5.32
N VAL A 458 38.42 -5.28 6.42
CA VAL A 458 37.69 -3.99 6.42
C VAL A 458 38.32 -3.06 7.46
N PRO A 459 38.42 -1.73 7.19
CA PRO A 459 38.89 -0.78 8.16
C PRO A 459 38.01 -0.74 9.43
N ARG A 460 38.66 -0.65 10.60
CA ARG A 460 37.94 -0.61 11.90
C ARG A 460 36.96 0.55 12.02
N CYS A 461 37.23 1.68 11.36
CA CYS A 461 36.30 2.84 11.31
C CYS A 461 34.94 2.47 10.72
N ARG A 462 34.87 1.59 9.71
CA ARG A 462 33.58 1.13 9.16
C ARG A 462 32.74 0.33 10.17
N TYR A 463 33.39 -0.51 10.99
CA TYR A 463 32.71 -1.19 12.07
C TYR A 463 32.20 -0.21 13.13
N LEU A 464 33.03 0.77 13.52
CA LEU A 464 32.66 1.79 14.51
C LEU A 464 31.48 2.67 14.03
N SER A 465 31.55 3.11 12.78
CA SER A 465 30.45 3.86 12.15
C SER A 465 29.13 3.06 12.15
N ALA A 466 29.16 1.80 11.70
CA ALA A 466 27.98 0.93 11.66
C ALA A 466 27.42 0.58 13.06
N ARG A 467 28.32 0.40 14.07
CA ARG A 467 27.93 0.00 15.44
C ARG A 467 27.35 1.12 16.26
N TYR A 468 27.92 2.32 16.13
CA TYR A 468 27.64 3.47 17.00
C TYR A 468 26.95 4.63 16.26
N GLY A 469 26.70 4.51 14.96
CA GLY A 469 26.05 5.57 14.15
C GLY A 469 26.93 6.81 13.98
N LEU A 470 28.28 6.65 14.02
CA LEU A 470 29.22 7.75 13.93
C LEU A 470 29.43 8.16 12.47
N SER A 471 29.69 9.46 12.27
CA SER A 471 30.20 9.96 10.99
C SER A 471 31.56 9.34 10.64
N GLU A 472 31.96 9.39 9.38
CA GLU A 472 33.22 8.77 8.93
C GLU A 472 34.42 9.40 9.64
N ASP A 473 34.41 10.70 9.87
CA ASP A 473 35.44 11.44 10.59
C ASP A 473 35.50 11.08 12.09
N GLU A 474 34.37 10.99 12.75
CA GLU A 474 34.29 10.56 14.16
C GLU A 474 34.74 9.09 14.32
N ALA A 475 34.34 8.22 13.40
CA ALA A 475 34.76 6.82 13.42
C ALA A 475 36.28 6.66 13.18
N HIS A 476 36.89 7.49 12.35
CA HIS A 476 38.34 7.56 12.16
C HIS A 476 39.04 8.08 13.42
N GLN A 477 38.50 9.11 14.06
CA GLN A 477 39.03 9.65 15.30
C GLN A 477 39.00 8.60 16.43
N TRP A 478 37.86 7.92 16.62
CA TRP A 478 37.72 6.85 17.61
C TRP A 478 38.66 5.68 17.35
N ALA A 479 38.85 5.30 16.08
CA ALA A 479 39.79 4.24 15.72
C ALA A 479 41.25 4.62 16.03
N ALA A 480 41.61 5.91 15.87
CA ALA A 480 42.95 6.42 16.20
C ALA A 480 43.16 6.51 17.72
N GLU A 481 42.17 6.98 18.46
CA GLU A 481 42.23 7.03 19.93
C GLU A 481 42.34 5.63 20.54
N ALA A 482 41.55 4.64 20.10
CA ALA A 482 41.64 3.25 20.55
C ALA A 482 42.98 2.62 20.24
N LYS A 483 43.65 3.00 19.13
CA LYS A 483 45.00 2.54 18.79
C LYS A 483 46.05 3.18 19.68
N ALA A 484 45.91 4.46 20.04
CA ALA A 484 46.81 5.15 20.94
C ALA A 484 46.73 4.58 22.36
N ASP A 485 45.50 4.32 22.87
CA ASP A 485 45.32 3.69 24.19
C ASP A 485 45.93 2.31 24.28
N SER A 486 45.75 1.47 23.25
CA SER A 486 46.34 0.11 23.24
C SER A 486 47.89 0.13 23.21
N GLN A 487 48.52 1.14 22.59
CA GLN A 487 50.00 1.29 22.59
C GLN A 487 50.50 1.81 23.95
N THR A 488 49.70 2.57 24.67
CA THR A 488 50.06 3.08 26.02
C THR A 488 50.01 1.95 27.06
N ASP A 489 49.05 1.03 26.96
CA ASP A 489 48.90 -0.14 27.81
C ASP A 489 50.06 -1.15 27.60
N GLU A 490 50.52 -1.35 26.35
CA GLU A 490 51.72 -2.18 26.07
C GLU A 490 53.01 -1.58 26.67
N GLN A 491 53.15 -0.27 26.69
CA GLN A 491 54.30 0.40 27.33
C GLN A 491 54.27 0.34 28.87
N LEU A 492 53.10 0.32 29.45
CA LEU A 492 52.93 0.19 30.92
C LEU A 492 53.20 -1.24 31.43
N THR A 493 52.98 -2.26 30.58
CA THR A 493 53.27 -3.67 30.95
C THR A 493 54.77 -4.05 30.80
N PHE A 494 55.58 -3.32 30.05
CA PHE A 494 57.01 -3.54 29.90
C PHE A 494 57.89 -2.66 30.85
N GLY A 495 57.30 -1.77 31.66
CA GLY A 495 58.01 -0.88 32.60
C GLY A 495 58.09 -1.39 34.04
N GLY A 496 57.71 -2.65 34.33
CA GLY A 496 57.70 -3.26 35.64
C GLY A 496 58.46 -4.56 35.68
N ALA A 497 59.77 -4.52 35.49
CA ALA A 497 60.71 -5.61 35.84
C ALA A 497 61.95 -5.03 36.52
#